data_4c40c2b2f0b6552f5f174dba5ef3d115
#
_entry.id   4c40c2b2f0b6552f5f174dba5ef3d115
#
_cell.length_a   1.000
_cell.length_b   1.000
_cell.length_c   1.000
_cell.angle_alpha   90.00
_cell.angle_beta   90.00
_cell.angle_gamma   90.00
#
_symmetry.space_group_name_H-M   'P 1'
#
loop_
_entity.id
_entity.type
_entity.pdbx_description
1 polymer ?
#
loop_
_entity_poly.entity_id
_entity_poly.type
_entity_poly.pdbx_seq_one_letter_code
_entity_poly.pdbx_strand_id
1 'polypeptide(L)'
;MDAYSEMMVNAVNTVKNAVVKIDVYRRNKQGQLKPAGSGSGFIFSSDGLLFTNHHVVHRAEKIMVSLLNENEIEATVIGEDPDTDIAVLKINSEGYSVAALGDASALQIGQWVLAIGNPLGYQHTVTAGVVSALGRTMRTQSGTLVDDVIQTDAALNPGNSGGPMINTEGKVVGVNTAVIQGAQGISFSVAIDTAKEVARQLIQYGKVFKAYLGFMLQEVNLNPKVKRHYHLPNDKALFVVSREPDSPASRSQVTEGDLIVSFNGKPINGLHELFKELTRKEILTMVDIGVVRHTELLHFGIFPLERMKNQTSKQ
;
A
#
# COMPACT_ATOMS: atom_id res chain seq x y z
N MET A 1 4.26 18.61 31.87
CA MET A 1 3.91 17.41 31.09
C MET A 1 5.09 16.46 31.20
N ASP A 2 4.90 15.16 31.30
CA ASP A 2 6.01 14.22 31.25
C ASP A 2 6.62 14.14 29.82
N ALA A 3 7.85 13.68 29.72
CA ALA A 3 8.59 13.65 28.45
C ALA A 3 7.91 12.84 27.35
N TYR A 4 7.20 11.76 27.73
CA TYR A 4 6.45 10.94 26.80
C TYR A 4 5.25 11.71 26.21
N SER A 5 4.44 12.32 27.09
CA SER A 5 3.29 13.14 26.65
C SER A 5 3.73 14.32 25.79
N GLU A 6 4.84 14.96 26.15
CA GLU A 6 5.39 16.07 25.38
C GLU A 6 5.83 15.65 23.97
N MET A 7 6.52 14.53 23.85
CA MET A 7 6.92 13.95 22.57
C MET A 7 5.70 13.67 21.68
N MET A 8 4.65 13.03 22.22
CA MET A 8 3.42 12.70 21.46
C MET A 8 2.67 13.96 21.02
N VAL A 9 2.49 14.94 21.90
CA VAL A 9 1.83 16.21 21.59
C VAL A 9 2.60 16.97 20.49
N ASN A 10 3.92 17.01 20.59
CA ASN A 10 4.77 17.68 19.59
C ASN A 10 4.65 16.98 18.22
N ALA A 11 4.70 15.65 18.18
CA ALA A 11 4.54 14.89 16.95
C ALA A 11 3.18 15.19 16.26
N VAL A 12 2.07 15.19 17.03
CA VAL A 12 0.74 15.53 16.50
C VAL A 12 0.69 16.98 16.01
N ASN A 13 1.23 17.93 16.77
CA ASN A 13 1.22 19.35 16.39
C ASN A 13 1.96 19.62 15.08
N THR A 14 2.96 18.82 14.74
CA THR A 14 3.73 18.95 13.49
C THR A 14 2.87 18.66 12.25
N VAL A 15 1.90 17.74 12.35
CA VAL A 15 1.21 17.19 11.17
C VAL A 15 -0.29 17.52 11.14
N LYS A 16 -0.93 17.78 12.29
CA LYS A 16 -2.39 17.90 12.40
C LYS A 16 -3.01 18.86 11.38
N ASN A 17 -2.34 19.99 11.10
CA ASN A 17 -2.85 21.00 10.17
C ASN A 17 -2.82 20.56 8.70
N ALA A 18 -2.13 19.49 8.37
CA ALA A 18 -2.12 18.87 7.06
C ALA A 18 -3.18 17.77 6.92
N VAL A 19 -3.78 17.32 8.03
CA VAL A 19 -4.81 16.27 8.03
C VAL A 19 -6.17 16.86 7.75
N VAL A 20 -6.89 16.29 6.79
CA VAL A 20 -8.15 16.80 6.28
C VAL A 20 -9.27 15.77 6.41
N LYS A 21 -10.51 16.23 6.47
CA LYS A 21 -11.70 15.42 6.27
C LYS A 21 -12.00 15.32 4.78
N ILE A 22 -12.50 14.17 4.35
CA ILE A 22 -12.95 13.92 2.99
C ILE A 22 -14.39 13.43 3.04
N ASP A 23 -15.29 14.17 2.41
CA ASP A 23 -16.68 13.79 2.21
C ASP A 23 -16.92 13.43 0.76
N VAL A 24 -17.57 12.28 0.53
CA VAL A 24 -17.85 11.77 -0.80
C VAL A 24 -19.36 11.77 -1.07
N TYR A 25 -19.71 12.11 -2.29
CA TYR A 25 -21.09 12.18 -2.77
C TYR A 25 -21.28 11.27 -3.97
N ARG A 26 -22.43 10.61 -4.02
CA ARG A 26 -22.85 9.76 -5.14
C ARG A 26 -24.30 10.06 -5.53
N ARG A 27 -24.67 9.78 -6.78
CA ARG A 27 -26.07 9.89 -7.19
C ARG A 27 -26.86 8.69 -6.71
N ASN A 28 -28.03 8.99 -6.13
CA ASN A 28 -29.02 7.96 -5.85
C ASN A 28 -29.73 7.51 -7.14
N LYS A 29 -30.64 6.53 -7.03
CA LYS A 29 -31.43 6.03 -8.18
C LYS A 29 -32.30 7.12 -8.86
N GLN A 30 -32.57 8.24 -8.15
CA GLN A 30 -33.31 9.38 -8.70
C GLN A 30 -32.40 10.46 -9.31
N GLY A 31 -31.09 10.19 -9.45
CA GLY A 31 -30.12 11.13 -10.02
C GLY A 31 -29.68 12.26 -9.09
N GLN A 32 -30.14 12.29 -7.84
CA GLN A 32 -29.77 13.32 -6.86
C GLN A 32 -28.43 12.99 -6.20
N LEU A 33 -27.56 14.00 -6.09
CA LEU A 33 -26.28 13.88 -5.38
C LEU A 33 -26.54 13.85 -3.87
N LYS A 34 -26.07 12.78 -3.20
CA LYS A 34 -26.23 12.60 -1.75
C LYS A 34 -24.90 12.18 -1.09
N PRO A 35 -24.69 12.52 0.19
CA PRO A 35 -23.57 11.99 0.96
C PRO A 35 -23.54 10.47 0.91
N ALA A 36 -22.38 9.90 0.63
CA ALA A 36 -22.19 8.45 0.45
C ALA A 36 -21.12 7.85 1.38
N GLY A 37 -20.38 8.69 2.07
CA GLY A 37 -19.36 8.29 3.04
C GLY A 37 -18.40 9.43 3.35
N SER A 38 -17.54 9.19 4.31
CA SER A 38 -16.47 10.10 4.69
C SER A 38 -15.21 9.33 5.10
N GLY A 39 -14.09 10.02 5.06
CA GLY A 39 -12.79 9.52 5.51
C GLY A 39 -11.86 10.65 5.83
N SER A 40 -10.60 10.33 5.98
CA SER A 40 -9.53 11.30 6.19
C SER A 40 -8.57 11.30 5.01
N GLY A 41 -7.75 12.33 4.95
CA GLY A 41 -6.60 12.44 4.07
C GLY A 41 -5.55 13.33 4.70
N PHE A 42 -4.42 13.48 4.02
CA PHE A 42 -3.41 14.45 4.41
C PHE A 42 -2.68 15.01 3.20
N ILE A 43 -2.42 16.32 3.25
CA ILE A 43 -1.73 17.05 2.19
C ILE A 43 -0.25 16.77 2.31
N PHE A 44 0.38 16.30 1.23
CA PHE A 44 1.80 15.94 1.20
C PHE A 44 2.64 16.79 0.24
N SER A 45 2.04 17.70 -0.49
CA SER A 45 2.72 18.54 -1.47
C SER A 45 2.21 19.99 -1.43
N SER A 46 3.12 20.93 -1.62
CA SER A 46 2.84 22.38 -1.63
C SER A 46 1.93 22.82 -2.78
N ASP A 47 1.73 21.99 -3.77
CA ASP A 47 0.80 22.23 -4.87
C ASP A 47 -0.60 21.62 -4.63
N GLY A 48 -0.89 21.13 -3.41
CA GLY A 48 -2.22 20.67 -2.99
C GLY A 48 -2.54 19.23 -3.31
N LEU A 49 -1.53 18.37 -3.53
CA LEU A 49 -1.74 16.94 -3.60
C LEU A 49 -1.93 16.35 -2.21
N LEU A 50 -2.89 15.43 -2.08
CA LEU A 50 -3.18 14.75 -0.83
C LEU A 50 -3.39 13.25 -1.03
N PHE A 51 -3.02 12.48 -0.02
CA PHE A 51 -3.29 11.06 0.06
C PHE A 51 -4.62 10.78 0.74
N THR A 52 -5.29 9.73 0.30
CA THR A 52 -6.39 9.05 0.98
C THR A 52 -6.44 7.59 0.53
N ASN A 53 -7.42 6.82 1.01
CA ASN A 53 -7.63 5.47 0.51
C ASN A 53 -8.51 5.44 -0.75
N HIS A 54 -8.24 4.43 -1.61
CA HIS A 54 -9.09 4.12 -2.75
C HIS A 54 -10.55 3.85 -2.32
N HIS A 55 -10.78 3.03 -1.29
CA HIS A 55 -12.13 2.68 -0.85
C HIS A 55 -12.94 3.89 -0.35
N VAL A 56 -12.28 4.96 0.11
CA VAL A 56 -12.94 6.22 0.51
C VAL A 56 -13.52 6.92 -0.71
N VAL A 57 -12.76 7.05 -1.79
CA VAL A 57 -13.12 7.86 -2.97
C VAL A 57 -13.71 7.06 -4.13
N HIS A 58 -13.64 5.74 -4.08
CA HIS A 58 -14.09 4.87 -5.17
C HIS A 58 -15.55 5.14 -5.54
N ARG A 59 -15.81 5.35 -6.85
CA ARG A 59 -17.12 5.72 -7.41
C ARG A 59 -17.71 7.02 -6.85
N ALA A 60 -16.92 7.90 -6.24
CA ALA A 60 -17.39 9.24 -5.87
C ALA A 60 -17.63 10.06 -7.15
N GLU A 61 -18.77 10.77 -7.20
CA GLU A 61 -19.06 11.74 -8.27
C GLU A 61 -18.60 13.15 -7.87
N LYS A 62 -18.60 13.43 -6.57
CA LYS A 62 -18.08 14.66 -6.01
C LYS A 62 -17.35 14.37 -4.72
N ILE A 63 -16.21 15.03 -4.52
CA ILE A 63 -15.38 14.89 -3.34
C ILE A 63 -15.16 16.29 -2.76
N MET A 64 -15.48 16.46 -1.48
CA MET A 64 -15.23 17.69 -0.73
C MET A 64 -14.17 17.43 0.33
N VAL A 65 -13.21 18.32 0.42
CA VAL A 65 -12.13 18.31 1.40
C VAL A 65 -12.32 19.48 2.35
N SER A 66 -12.45 19.19 3.65
CA SER A 66 -12.54 20.22 4.68
C SER A 66 -11.18 20.42 5.33
N LEU A 67 -10.67 21.64 5.25
CA LEU A 67 -9.48 22.09 5.96
C LEU A 67 -9.86 22.55 7.37
N LEU A 68 -8.88 22.73 8.25
CA LEU A 68 -9.11 23.18 9.65
C LEU A 68 -9.84 24.53 9.81
N ASN A 69 -9.80 25.36 8.80
CA ASN A 69 -10.45 26.67 8.79
C ASN A 69 -11.90 26.65 8.29
N GLU A 70 -12.54 25.47 8.31
CA GLU A 70 -13.94 25.24 7.89
C GLU A 70 -14.21 25.47 6.38
N ASN A 71 -13.19 25.75 5.59
CA ASN A 71 -13.36 25.84 4.15
C ASN A 71 -13.51 24.47 3.53
N GLU A 72 -14.63 24.23 2.86
CA GLU A 72 -14.84 23.04 2.03
C GLU A 72 -14.41 23.32 0.59
N ILE A 73 -13.49 22.50 0.09
CA ILE A 73 -12.90 22.65 -1.23
C ILE A 73 -13.19 21.40 -2.03
N GLU A 74 -13.67 21.56 -3.26
CA GLU A 74 -13.83 20.43 -4.17
C GLU A 74 -12.47 19.89 -4.61
N ALA A 75 -12.30 18.57 -4.49
CA ALA A 75 -11.09 17.88 -4.88
C ALA A 75 -11.29 17.07 -6.16
N THR A 76 -10.24 16.99 -6.97
CA THR A 76 -10.17 16.18 -8.18
C THR A 76 -9.35 14.92 -7.93
N VAL A 77 -9.80 13.77 -8.41
CA VAL A 77 -9.03 12.52 -8.36
C VAL A 77 -7.94 12.57 -9.43
N ILE A 78 -6.67 12.54 -9.02
CA ILE A 78 -5.51 12.39 -9.92
C ILE A 78 -5.40 10.94 -10.37
N GLY A 79 -5.64 10.01 -9.44
CA GLY A 79 -5.68 8.58 -9.71
C GLY A 79 -5.91 7.77 -8.45
N GLU A 80 -6.29 6.51 -8.65
CA GLU A 80 -6.53 5.56 -7.57
C GLU A 80 -5.96 4.19 -7.92
N ASP A 81 -5.43 3.49 -6.91
CA ASP A 81 -4.97 2.10 -7.04
C ASP A 81 -5.71 1.22 -6.03
N PRO A 82 -6.67 0.39 -6.48
CA PRO A 82 -7.42 -0.51 -5.60
C PRO A 82 -6.57 -1.62 -5.00
N ASP A 83 -5.43 -1.95 -5.61
CA ASP A 83 -4.57 -3.04 -5.13
C ASP A 83 -3.74 -2.64 -3.91
N THR A 84 -3.41 -1.35 -3.75
CA THR A 84 -2.73 -0.81 -2.56
C THR A 84 -3.67 -0.04 -1.64
N ASP A 85 -4.93 0.13 -2.07
CA ASP A 85 -5.93 0.96 -1.39
C ASP A 85 -5.48 2.43 -1.24
N ILE A 86 -4.70 2.96 -2.19
CA ILE A 86 -4.22 4.34 -2.21
C ILE A 86 -4.93 5.14 -3.31
N ALA A 87 -5.28 6.39 -2.97
CA ALA A 87 -5.72 7.39 -3.94
C ALA A 87 -4.97 8.71 -3.73
N VAL A 88 -4.74 9.42 -4.82
CA VAL A 88 -4.18 10.78 -4.84
C VAL A 88 -5.23 11.73 -5.35
N LEU A 89 -5.52 12.76 -4.55
CA LEU A 89 -6.41 13.84 -4.91
C LEU A 89 -5.63 15.14 -5.05
N LYS A 90 -6.26 16.12 -5.69
CA LYS A 90 -5.76 17.47 -5.87
C LYS A 90 -6.79 18.47 -5.39
N ILE A 91 -6.39 19.42 -4.56
CA ILE A 91 -7.17 20.63 -4.22
C ILE A 91 -6.49 21.85 -4.82
N ASN A 92 -7.32 22.81 -5.24
CA ASN A 92 -6.86 24.11 -5.70
C ASN A 92 -7.18 25.15 -4.63
N SER A 93 -6.27 25.32 -3.70
CA SER A 93 -6.39 26.28 -2.59
C SER A 93 -5.00 26.71 -2.14
N GLU A 94 -4.95 27.70 -1.25
CA GLU A 94 -3.76 28.19 -0.60
C GLU A 94 -3.94 28.17 0.92
N GLY A 95 -2.84 28.34 1.67
CA GLY A 95 -2.91 28.49 3.14
C GLY A 95 -3.08 27.18 3.91
N TYR A 96 -2.75 26.04 3.32
CA TYR A 96 -2.72 24.74 4.01
C TYR A 96 -1.31 24.36 4.44
N SER A 97 -1.24 23.48 5.44
CA SER A 97 0.02 22.86 5.88
C SER A 97 0.30 21.60 5.07
N VAL A 98 1.58 21.25 4.97
CA VAL A 98 2.05 20.03 4.27
C VAL A 98 2.66 19.07 5.27
N ALA A 99 2.27 17.80 5.24
CA ALA A 99 2.83 16.75 6.07
C ALA A 99 4.19 16.32 5.54
N ALA A 100 5.18 16.23 6.42
CA ALA A 100 6.49 15.68 6.09
C ALA A 100 6.38 14.15 5.96
N LEU A 101 6.78 13.61 4.79
CA LEU A 101 6.83 12.16 4.56
C LEU A 101 8.13 11.59 5.14
N GLY A 102 8.00 10.52 5.92
CA GLY A 102 9.10 9.77 6.51
C GLY A 102 9.58 8.61 5.62
N ASP A 103 10.10 7.59 6.28
CA ASP A 103 10.62 6.35 5.68
C ASP A 103 10.11 5.17 6.52
N ALA A 104 9.30 4.31 5.93
CA ALA A 104 8.76 3.13 6.60
C ALA A 104 9.80 2.00 6.71
N SER A 105 10.80 1.98 5.83
CA SER A 105 11.86 0.97 5.85
C SER A 105 12.78 1.10 7.08
N ALA A 106 12.81 2.29 7.70
CA ALA A 106 13.55 2.54 8.93
C ALA A 106 12.79 2.16 10.21
N LEU A 107 11.52 1.77 10.12
CA LEU A 107 10.72 1.39 11.28
C LEU A 107 11.21 0.09 11.91
N GLN A 108 11.03 0.01 13.23
CA GLN A 108 11.35 -1.18 14.02
C GLN A 108 10.11 -1.65 14.80
N ILE A 109 9.97 -2.96 14.97
CA ILE A 109 8.91 -3.54 15.81
C ILE A 109 9.09 -3.03 17.24
N GLY A 110 7.99 -2.58 17.87
CA GLY A 110 7.98 -1.95 19.18
C GLY A 110 8.12 -0.43 19.15
N GLN A 111 8.44 0.19 18.00
CA GLN A 111 8.51 1.64 17.87
C GLN A 111 7.10 2.26 17.98
N TRP A 112 7.00 3.38 18.69
CA TRP A 112 5.74 4.13 18.82
C TRP A 112 5.31 4.75 17.50
N VAL A 113 4.00 4.65 17.24
CA VAL A 113 3.31 5.28 16.12
C VAL A 113 1.98 5.87 16.57
N LEU A 114 1.54 6.90 15.86
CA LEU A 114 0.28 7.59 16.10
C LEU A 114 -0.55 7.57 14.81
N ALA A 115 -1.78 7.12 14.91
CA ALA A 115 -2.74 7.22 13.80
C ALA A 115 -3.62 8.45 14.01
N ILE A 116 -3.75 9.26 12.97
CA ILE A 116 -4.51 10.51 13.01
C ILE A 116 -5.60 10.46 11.94
N GLY A 117 -6.78 10.93 12.30
CA GLY A 117 -7.89 11.14 11.39
C GLY A 117 -8.65 12.41 11.72
N ASN A 118 -9.51 12.83 10.81
CA ASN A 118 -10.43 13.96 11.00
C ASN A 118 -11.85 13.58 10.57
N PRO A 119 -12.49 12.63 11.28
CA PRO A 119 -13.75 12.03 10.84
C PRO A 119 -14.92 13.01 10.78
N LEU A 120 -14.89 14.05 11.61
CA LEU A 120 -15.99 15.02 11.75
C LEU A 120 -15.67 16.39 11.18
N GLY A 121 -14.41 16.66 10.78
CA GLY A 121 -13.96 17.93 10.23
C GLY A 121 -13.67 19.04 11.26
N TYR A 122 -14.07 18.85 12.51
CA TYR A 122 -13.90 19.85 13.56
C TYR A 122 -12.75 19.55 14.51
N GLN A 123 -12.42 18.28 14.72
CA GLN A 123 -11.39 17.85 15.66
C GLN A 123 -10.70 16.60 15.16
N HIS A 124 -9.38 16.59 15.28
CA HIS A 124 -8.59 15.40 14.99
C HIS A 124 -8.80 14.33 16.05
N THR A 125 -8.95 13.10 15.60
CA THR A 125 -8.87 11.92 16.46
C THR A 125 -7.46 11.37 16.35
N VAL A 126 -6.82 11.17 17.50
CA VAL A 126 -5.47 10.61 17.59
C VAL A 126 -5.52 9.34 18.43
N THR A 127 -4.93 8.28 17.91
CA THR A 127 -4.72 7.04 18.66
C THR A 127 -3.25 6.68 18.61
N ALA A 128 -2.72 6.15 19.71
CA ALA A 128 -1.32 5.76 19.85
C ALA A 128 -1.20 4.25 19.98
N GLY A 129 -0.14 3.70 19.46
CA GLY A 129 0.23 2.29 19.56
C GLY A 129 1.67 2.07 19.16
N VAL A 130 2.04 0.82 18.96
CA VAL A 130 3.38 0.44 18.52
C VAL A 130 3.32 -0.27 17.16
N VAL A 131 4.43 -0.29 16.45
CA VAL A 131 4.63 -1.19 15.30
C VAL A 131 4.64 -2.62 15.82
N SER A 132 3.59 -3.37 15.56
CA SER A 132 3.46 -4.78 15.97
C SER A 132 4.13 -5.74 15.00
N ALA A 133 4.10 -5.43 13.70
CA ALA A 133 4.79 -6.18 12.65
C ALA A 133 4.98 -5.31 11.39
N LEU A 134 5.93 -5.72 10.54
CA LEU A 134 6.27 -5.07 9.27
C LEU A 134 6.22 -6.10 8.13
N GLY A 135 6.06 -5.61 6.89
CA GLY A 135 6.07 -6.45 5.68
C GLY A 135 4.96 -7.50 5.66
N ARG A 136 3.80 -7.20 6.25
CA ARG A 136 2.64 -8.08 6.23
C ARG A 136 1.83 -7.88 4.95
N THR A 137 1.13 -8.93 4.56
CA THR A 137 0.10 -8.89 3.52
C THR A 137 -1.27 -8.88 4.19
N MET A 138 -2.12 -7.95 3.80
CA MET A 138 -3.48 -7.80 4.30
C MET A 138 -4.48 -8.06 3.17
N ARG A 139 -5.61 -8.67 3.48
CA ARG A 139 -6.74 -8.76 2.55
C ARG A 139 -7.74 -7.64 2.86
N THR A 140 -8.02 -6.80 1.87
CA THR A 140 -9.04 -5.74 1.97
C THR A 140 -10.45 -6.33 2.02
N GLN A 141 -11.45 -5.51 2.36
CA GLN A 141 -12.86 -5.90 2.30
C GLN A 141 -13.31 -6.28 0.87
N SER A 142 -12.69 -5.70 -0.15
CA SER A 142 -12.92 -6.06 -1.57
C SER A 142 -12.27 -7.39 -1.97
N GLY A 143 -11.52 -8.04 -1.08
CA GLY A 143 -10.80 -9.29 -1.33
C GLY A 143 -9.42 -9.12 -1.93
N THR A 144 -8.99 -7.89 -2.24
CA THR A 144 -7.67 -7.59 -2.77
C THR A 144 -6.60 -7.79 -1.68
N LEU A 145 -5.45 -8.34 -2.06
CA LEU A 145 -4.29 -8.45 -1.19
C LEU A 145 -3.46 -7.17 -1.31
N VAL A 146 -3.23 -6.50 -0.19
CA VAL A 146 -2.32 -5.36 -0.07
C VAL A 146 -1.07 -5.83 0.64
N ASP A 147 0.06 -5.72 -0.03
CA ASP A 147 1.36 -6.08 0.52
C ASP A 147 2.03 -4.88 1.20
N ASP A 148 3.10 -5.16 1.97
CA ASP A 148 3.91 -4.14 2.64
C ASP A 148 3.10 -3.24 3.58
N VAL A 149 2.24 -3.84 4.39
CA VAL A 149 1.50 -3.10 5.41
C VAL A 149 2.21 -3.13 6.75
N ILE A 150 2.09 -2.02 7.47
CA ILE A 150 2.50 -1.86 8.86
C ILE A 150 1.35 -2.33 9.74
N GLN A 151 1.58 -3.32 10.58
CA GLN A 151 0.63 -3.74 11.60
C GLN A 151 0.88 -2.96 12.88
N THR A 152 -0.19 -2.49 13.53
CA THR A 152 -0.13 -1.74 14.80
C THR A 152 -1.32 -2.09 15.69
N ASP A 153 -1.18 -1.87 16.99
CA ASP A 153 -2.27 -1.91 17.97
C ASP A 153 -2.93 -0.53 18.19
N ALA A 154 -2.43 0.53 17.53
CA ALA A 154 -3.12 1.81 17.49
C ALA A 154 -4.55 1.62 16.94
N ALA A 155 -5.55 2.06 17.70
CA ALA A 155 -6.94 1.85 17.32
C ALA A 155 -7.31 2.65 16.07
N LEU A 156 -7.65 1.96 14.98
CA LEU A 156 -8.24 2.58 13.80
C LEU A 156 -9.76 2.44 13.88
N ASN A 157 -10.45 3.56 13.83
CA ASN A 157 -11.91 3.65 13.83
C ASN A 157 -12.41 4.20 12.49
N PRO A 158 -13.68 3.99 12.13
CA PRO A 158 -14.29 4.64 10.99
C PRO A 158 -14.01 6.15 11.01
N GLY A 159 -13.46 6.65 9.90
CA GLY A 159 -13.03 8.04 9.76
C GLY A 159 -11.52 8.28 9.85
N ASN A 160 -10.73 7.35 10.42
CA ASN A 160 -9.26 7.45 10.37
C ASN A 160 -8.68 6.94 9.04
N SER A 161 -9.46 6.17 8.26
CA SER A 161 -9.04 5.66 6.95
C SER A 161 -8.62 6.80 6.01
N GLY A 162 -7.46 6.65 5.39
CA GLY A 162 -6.82 7.65 4.52
C GLY A 162 -6.00 8.70 5.27
N GLY A 163 -6.16 8.81 6.59
CA GLY A 163 -5.33 9.67 7.43
C GLY A 163 -3.90 9.12 7.61
N PRO A 164 -2.97 9.94 8.11
CA PRO A 164 -1.58 9.52 8.29
C PRO A 164 -1.39 8.65 9.53
N MET A 165 -0.47 7.68 9.43
CA MET A 165 0.26 7.12 10.56
C MET A 165 1.59 7.85 10.64
N ILE A 166 1.94 8.39 11.81
CA ILE A 166 3.18 9.13 12.03
C ILE A 166 4.09 8.46 13.06
N ASN A 167 5.38 8.71 12.96
CA ASN A 167 6.33 8.39 14.00
C ASN A 167 6.39 9.49 15.08
N THR A 168 7.24 9.31 16.08
CA THR A 168 7.43 10.27 17.19
C THR A 168 8.09 11.59 16.78
N GLU A 169 8.63 11.69 15.57
CA GLU A 169 9.15 12.93 14.99
C GLU A 169 8.06 13.73 14.21
N GLY A 170 6.83 13.22 14.14
CA GLY A 170 5.75 13.80 13.34
C GLY A 170 5.85 13.56 11.82
N LYS A 171 6.72 12.65 11.38
CA LYS A 171 6.84 12.25 9.97
C LYS A 171 5.85 11.14 9.66
N VAL A 172 5.20 11.23 8.49
CA VAL A 172 4.26 10.21 8.04
C VAL A 172 5.01 8.96 7.60
N VAL A 173 4.70 7.83 8.23
CA VAL A 173 5.29 6.52 7.94
C VAL A 173 4.28 5.55 7.30
N GLY A 174 3.00 5.90 7.28
CA GLY A 174 1.97 5.08 6.62
C GLY A 174 0.68 5.84 6.36
N VAL A 175 -0.21 5.22 5.58
CA VAL A 175 -1.58 5.65 5.31
C VAL A 175 -2.52 4.67 5.99
N ASN A 176 -3.31 5.14 6.96
CA ASN A 176 -4.25 4.30 7.71
C ASN A 176 -5.29 3.69 6.76
N THR A 177 -5.53 2.37 6.82
CA THR A 177 -6.44 1.74 5.86
C THR A 177 -7.49 0.85 6.51
N ALA A 178 -7.16 -0.16 7.25
CA ALA A 178 -8.12 -1.16 7.66
C ALA A 178 -7.90 -1.69 9.08
N VAL A 179 -9.00 -2.23 9.61
CA VAL A 179 -9.03 -3.06 10.82
C VAL A 179 -9.52 -4.45 10.42
N ILE A 180 -8.98 -5.51 11.00
CA ILE A 180 -9.57 -6.83 10.87
C ILE A 180 -10.86 -6.87 11.71
N GLN A 181 -12.01 -7.02 11.06
CA GLN A 181 -13.28 -7.16 11.77
C GLN A 181 -13.23 -8.37 12.70
N GLY A 182 -13.57 -8.15 13.99
CA GLY A 182 -13.55 -9.18 15.00
C GLY A 182 -12.22 -9.42 15.70
N ALA A 183 -11.12 -8.79 15.27
CA ALA A 183 -9.84 -8.80 15.96
C ALA A 183 -9.61 -7.46 16.67
N GLN A 184 -9.38 -7.50 17.98
CA GLN A 184 -9.01 -6.31 18.76
C GLN A 184 -7.49 -6.10 18.71
N GLY A 185 -7.05 -4.84 18.58
CA GLY A 185 -5.62 -4.50 18.59
C GLY A 185 -4.85 -4.94 17.34
N ILE A 186 -5.54 -5.17 16.22
CA ILE A 186 -4.90 -5.45 14.93
C ILE A 186 -5.41 -4.46 13.90
N SER A 187 -4.60 -3.46 13.61
CA SER A 187 -4.84 -2.41 12.64
C SER A 187 -3.71 -2.37 11.62
N PHE A 188 -4.00 -1.87 10.42
CA PHE A 188 -3.04 -1.83 9.33
C PHE A 188 -2.97 -0.45 8.68
N SER A 189 -1.77 -0.07 8.28
CA SER A 189 -1.51 1.09 7.43
C SER A 189 -0.62 0.68 6.26
N VAL A 190 -0.89 1.21 5.08
CA VAL A 190 -0.01 1.03 3.91
C VAL A 190 1.28 1.80 4.17
N ALA A 191 2.43 1.18 3.98
CA ALA A 191 3.72 1.82 4.18
C ALA A 191 3.85 3.08 3.30
N ILE A 192 4.43 4.15 3.85
CA ILE A 192 4.55 5.42 3.12
C ILE A 192 5.40 5.30 1.86
N ASP A 193 6.37 4.39 1.83
CA ASP A 193 7.22 4.20 0.66
C ASP A 193 6.45 3.57 -0.49
N THR A 194 5.54 2.63 -0.19
CA THR A 194 4.56 2.11 -1.16
C THR A 194 3.64 3.23 -1.65
N ALA A 195 3.10 4.05 -0.74
CA ALA A 195 2.23 5.17 -1.12
C ALA A 195 2.95 6.20 -2.00
N LYS A 196 4.22 6.53 -1.72
CA LYS A 196 5.05 7.41 -2.55
C LYS A 196 5.22 6.87 -3.98
N GLU A 197 5.55 5.58 -4.11
CA GLU A 197 5.72 4.96 -5.44
C GLU A 197 4.42 4.93 -6.22
N VAL A 198 3.30 4.58 -5.56
CA VAL A 198 1.96 4.64 -6.16
C VAL A 198 1.63 6.07 -6.61
N ALA A 199 1.81 7.07 -5.74
CA ALA A 199 1.55 8.46 -6.08
C ALA A 199 2.39 8.93 -7.27
N ARG A 200 3.68 8.59 -7.32
CA ARG A 200 4.56 8.92 -8.44
C ARG A 200 3.98 8.41 -9.77
N GLN A 201 3.48 7.17 -9.80
CA GLN A 201 2.88 6.58 -11.00
C GLN A 201 1.50 7.19 -11.32
N LEU A 202 0.66 7.41 -10.32
CA LEU A 202 -0.65 8.04 -10.50
C LEU A 202 -0.53 9.47 -11.05
N ILE A 203 0.40 10.27 -10.51
CA ILE A 203 0.66 11.64 -10.97
C ILE A 203 1.19 11.66 -12.40
N GLN A 204 2.12 10.75 -12.72
CA GLN A 204 2.79 10.73 -14.01
C GLN A 204 1.94 10.09 -15.12
N TYR A 205 1.13 9.08 -14.80
CA TYR A 205 0.48 8.22 -15.79
C TYR A 205 -1.04 8.05 -15.57
N GLY A 206 -1.59 8.55 -14.48
CA GLY A 206 -3.00 8.35 -14.10
C GLY A 206 -3.32 6.91 -13.66
N LYS A 207 -2.37 5.99 -13.68
CA LYS A 207 -2.54 4.58 -13.29
C LYS A 207 -1.24 3.98 -12.73
N VAL A 208 -1.37 2.91 -11.96
CA VAL A 208 -0.24 2.10 -11.49
C VAL A 208 -0.02 0.93 -12.44
N PHE A 209 1.22 0.76 -12.85
CA PHE A 209 1.66 -0.37 -13.66
C PHE A 209 2.19 -1.47 -12.75
N LYS A 210 1.71 -2.69 -12.95
CA LYS A 210 2.22 -3.88 -12.25
C LYS A 210 2.72 -4.86 -13.29
N ALA A 211 3.96 -5.27 -13.15
CA ALA A 211 4.51 -6.35 -13.93
C ALA A 211 3.86 -7.67 -13.47
N TYR A 212 3.54 -8.52 -14.42
CA TYR A 212 2.82 -9.77 -14.23
C TYR A 212 3.55 -10.92 -14.90
N LEU A 213 3.72 -12.01 -14.17
CA LEU A 213 4.36 -13.23 -14.65
C LEU A 213 3.36 -14.36 -14.93
N GLY A 214 2.33 -14.49 -14.11
CA GLY A 214 1.31 -15.54 -14.25
C GLY A 214 1.67 -16.88 -13.60
N PHE A 215 2.50 -16.83 -12.54
CA PHE A 215 2.73 -17.98 -11.68
C PHE A 215 1.76 -17.98 -10.49
N MET A 216 1.26 -19.16 -10.13
CA MET A 216 0.73 -19.41 -8.79
C MET A 216 1.88 -19.94 -7.94
N LEU A 217 2.21 -19.23 -6.87
CA LEU A 217 3.41 -19.47 -6.07
C LEU A 217 3.05 -19.75 -4.61
N GLN A 218 3.84 -20.61 -3.97
CA GLN A 218 3.77 -20.89 -2.55
C GLN A 218 5.15 -20.72 -1.91
N GLU A 219 5.22 -20.02 -0.78
CA GLU A 219 6.46 -19.92 0.00
C GLU A 219 6.77 -21.27 0.66
N VAL A 220 8.00 -21.73 0.49
CA VAL A 220 8.50 -22.98 1.09
C VAL A 220 9.90 -22.76 1.67
N ASN A 221 10.25 -23.52 2.71
CA ASN A 221 11.61 -23.51 3.23
C ASN A 221 12.55 -24.19 2.24
N LEU A 222 13.69 -23.56 1.97
CA LEU A 222 14.71 -24.14 1.09
C LEU A 222 15.47 -25.26 1.82
N ASN A 223 15.66 -26.38 1.13
CA ASN A 223 16.42 -27.50 1.69
C ASN A 223 17.85 -27.06 2.02
N PRO A 224 18.34 -27.26 3.28
CA PRO A 224 19.69 -26.86 3.68
C PRO A 224 20.82 -27.47 2.85
N LYS A 225 20.62 -28.65 2.26
CA LYS A 225 21.60 -29.28 1.37
C LYS A 225 21.71 -28.54 0.04
N VAL A 226 20.57 -28.13 -0.55
CA VAL A 226 20.49 -27.32 -1.77
C VAL A 226 21.12 -25.94 -1.52
N LYS A 227 20.74 -25.29 -0.42
CA LYS A 227 21.30 -23.99 -0.01
C LYS A 227 22.85 -24.05 0.06
N ARG A 228 23.40 -25.04 0.72
CA ARG A 228 24.86 -25.20 0.85
C ARG A 228 25.54 -25.53 -0.48
N HIS A 229 24.95 -26.40 -1.29
CA HIS A 229 25.52 -26.83 -2.56
C HIS A 229 25.68 -25.68 -3.56
N TYR A 230 24.66 -24.81 -3.65
CA TYR A 230 24.65 -23.66 -4.57
C TYR A 230 25.06 -22.34 -3.92
N HIS A 231 25.50 -22.37 -2.65
CA HIS A 231 25.86 -21.16 -1.87
C HIS A 231 24.75 -20.07 -1.89
N LEU A 232 23.47 -20.52 -1.86
CA LEU A 232 22.35 -19.61 -1.89
C LEU A 232 22.21 -18.87 -0.55
N PRO A 233 22.02 -17.55 -0.53
CA PRO A 233 21.78 -16.80 0.69
C PRO A 233 20.39 -17.02 1.27
N ASN A 234 19.46 -17.57 0.47
CA ASN A 234 18.05 -17.75 0.78
C ASN A 234 17.81 -18.78 1.89
N ASP A 235 16.84 -18.51 2.78
CA ASP A 235 16.27 -19.50 3.70
C ASP A 235 14.97 -20.10 3.17
N LYS A 236 14.30 -19.38 2.25
CA LYS A 236 13.06 -19.79 1.59
C LYS A 236 13.21 -19.69 0.07
N ALA A 237 12.22 -20.26 -0.61
CA ALA A 237 12.04 -20.19 -2.06
C ALA A 237 10.55 -20.11 -2.39
N LEU A 238 10.23 -19.76 -3.64
CA LEU A 238 8.86 -19.76 -4.14
C LEU A 238 8.64 -21.01 -5.01
N PHE A 239 7.84 -21.93 -4.51
CA PHE A 239 7.43 -23.13 -5.23
C PHE A 239 6.40 -22.79 -6.29
N VAL A 240 6.62 -23.17 -7.54
CA VAL A 240 5.69 -23.00 -8.65
C VAL A 240 4.62 -24.07 -8.57
N VAL A 241 3.41 -23.67 -8.13
CA VAL A 241 2.26 -24.56 -8.00
C VAL A 241 1.59 -24.80 -9.37
N SER A 242 1.37 -23.70 -10.12
CA SER A 242 0.79 -23.75 -11.46
C SER A 242 1.13 -22.49 -12.26
N ARG A 243 0.84 -22.53 -13.56
CA ARG A 243 1.02 -21.41 -14.49
C ARG A 243 -0.33 -21.01 -15.08
N GLU A 244 -0.64 -19.75 -15.12
CA GLU A 244 -1.85 -19.26 -15.77
C GLU A 244 -1.75 -19.44 -17.29
N PRO A 245 -2.79 -19.91 -17.97
CA PRO A 245 -2.81 -19.99 -19.43
C PRO A 245 -2.57 -18.62 -20.08
N ASP A 246 -1.91 -18.60 -21.24
CA ASP A 246 -1.62 -17.40 -22.04
C ASP A 246 -0.79 -16.32 -21.32
N SER A 247 -0.22 -16.64 -20.19
CA SER A 247 0.65 -15.77 -19.38
C SER A 247 2.12 -15.84 -19.83
N PRO A 248 2.98 -14.90 -19.39
CA PRO A 248 4.43 -15.03 -19.53
C PRO A 248 4.96 -16.35 -18.97
N ALA A 249 4.43 -16.81 -17.82
CA ALA A 249 4.82 -18.07 -17.20
C ALA A 249 4.55 -19.27 -18.10
N SER A 250 3.39 -19.33 -18.77
CA SER A 250 3.04 -20.44 -19.67
C SER A 250 3.94 -20.54 -20.91
N ARG A 251 4.54 -19.39 -21.31
CA ARG A 251 5.46 -19.30 -22.45
C ARG A 251 6.92 -19.42 -22.05
N SER A 252 7.21 -19.47 -20.76
CA SER A 252 8.57 -19.60 -20.22
C SER A 252 8.99 -21.07 -20.12
N GLN A 253 10.27 -21.28 -19.85
CA GLN A 253 10.81 -22.60 -19.55
C GLN A 253 10.72 -22.96 -18.07
N VAL A 254 10.24 -22.04 -17.21
CA VAL A 254 9.93 -22.31 -15.79
C VAL A 254 8.68 -23.19 -15.73
N THR A 255 8.75 -24.28 -14.99
CA THR A 255 7.69 -25.29 -14.92
C THR A 255 7.14 -25.47 -13.51
N GLU A 256 6.00 -26.12 -13.41
CA GLU A 256 5.44 -26.56 -12.13
C GLU A 256 6.43 -27.47 -11.40
N GLY A 257 6.59 -27.27 -10.10
CA GLY A 257 7.58 -27.99 -9.29
C GLY A 257 8.93 -27.28 -9.15
N ASP A 258 9.20 -26.22 -9.92
CA ASP A 258 10.42 -25.42 -9.76
C ASP A 258 10.38 -24.62 -8.46
N LEU A 259 11.55 -24.38 -7.88
CA LEU A 259 11.76 -23.49 -6.75
C LEU A 259 12.43 -22.20 -7.23
N ILE A 260 11.71 -21.08 -7.33
CA ILE A 260 12.31 -19.81 -7.67
C ILE A 260 13.14 -19.31 -6.48
N VAL A 261 14.41 -19.04 -6.71
CA VAL A 261 15.39 -18.62 -5.70
C VAL A 261 16.00 -17.26 -5.99
N SER A 262 15.91 -16.75 -7.24
CA SER A 262 16.41 -15.43 -7.60
C SER A 262 15.61 -14.79 -8.74
N PHE A 263 15.64 -13.45 -8.77
CA PHE A 263 15.05 -12.61 -9.81
C PHE A 263 16.06 -11.51 -10.17
N ASN A 264 16.47 -11.43 -11.44
CA ASN A 264 17.55 -10.56 -11.92
C ASN A 264 18.81 -10.61 -11.04
N GLY A 265 19.21 -11.83 -10.64
CA GLY A 265 20.37 -12.07 -9.79
C GLY A 265 20.19 -11.73 -8.31
N LYS A 266 19.05 -11.16 -7.91
CA LYS A 266 18.74 -10.89 -6.50
C LYS A 266 18.08 -12.10 -5.85
N PRO A 267 18.50 -12.50 -4.64
CA PRO A 267 17.85 -13.59 -3.91
C PRO A 267 16.38 -13.25 -3.60
N ILE A 268 15.50 -14.25 -3.70
CA ILE A 268 14.07 -14.12 -3.38
C ILE A 268 13.71 -15.13 -2.29
N ASN A 269 13.34 -14.65 -1.10
CA ASN A 269 12.91 -15.47 0.03
C ASN A 269 11.39 -15.57 0.18
N GLY A 270 10.62 -14.75 -0.56
CA GLY A 270 9.17 -14.72 -0.45
C GLY A 270 8.49 -13.91 -1.54
N LEU A 271 7.15 -13.96 -1.53
CA LEU A 271 6.31 -13.25 -2.50
C LEU A 271 6.52 -11.74 -2.43
N HIS A 272 6.68 -11.19 -1.22
CA HIS A 272 6.92 -9.76 -1.03
C HIS A 272 8.17 -9.28 -1.78
N GLU A 273 9.30 -10.02 -1.67
CA GLU A 273 10.55 -9.66 -2.36
C GLU A 273 10.39 -9.74 -3.87
N LEU A 274 9.71 -10.78 -4.38
CA LEU A 274 9.42 -10.90 -5.81
C LEU A 274 8.56 -9.72 -6.30
N PHE A 275 7.49 -9.37 -5.61
CA PHE A 275 6.61 -8.28 -6.02
C PHE A 275 7.29 -6.91 -5.95
N LYS A 276 8.22 -6.72 -5.01
CA LYS A 276 9.04 -5.50 -4.94
C LYS A 276 9.95 -5.33 -6.16
N GLU A 277 10.46 -6.43 -6.71
CA GLU A 277 11.28 -6.43 -7.92
C GLU A 277 10.46 -6.35 -9.22
N LEU A 278 9.19 -6.80 -9.21
CA LEU A 278 8.27 -6.75 -10.35
C LEU A 278 7.67 -5.36 -10.53
N THR A 279 8.49 -4.41 -10.97
CA THR A 279 8.09 -3.02 -11.19
C THR A 279 7.72 -2.76 -12.65
N ARG A 280 7.31 -1.53 -12.96
CA ARG A 280 7.04 -1.11 -14.34
C ARG A 280 8.23 -1.30 -15.29
N LYS A 281 9.45 -1.18 -14.78
CA LYS A 281 10.69 -1.28 -15.60
C LYS A 281 10.85 -2.67 -16.20
N GLU A 282 10.35 -3.69 -15.55
CA GLU A 282 10.42 -5.08 -15.99
C GLU A 282 9.37 -5.42 -17.05
N ILE A 283 8.31 -4.60 -17.24
CA ILE A 283 7.29 -4.85 -18.26
C ILE A 283 7.93 -4.81 -19.65
N LEU A 284 7.76 -5.90 -20.41
CA LEU A 284 8.36 -6.14 -21.73
C LEU A 284 9.90 -6.14 -21.76
N THR A 285 10.54 -6.14 -20.59
CA THR A 285 11.99 -6.30 -20.47
C THR A 285 12.28 -7.74 -20.06
N MET A 286 13.27 -8.37 -20.69
CA MET A 286 13.67 -9.71 -20.30
C MET A 286 14.26 -9.68 -18.89
N VAL A 287 13.67 -10.46 -17.99
CA VAL A 287 14.15 -10.68 -16.62
C VAL A 287 14.68 -12.11 -16.49
N ASP A 288 15.72 -12.29 -15.68
CA ASP A 288 16.29 -13.59 -15.36
C ASP A 288 15.64 -14.16 -14.11
N ILE A 289 15.12 -15.38 -14.19
CA ILE A 289 14.58 -16.12 -13.06
C ILE A 289 15.48 -17.33 -12.79
N GLY A 290 16.15 -17.32 -11.64
CA GLY A 290 16.91 -18.47 -11.15
C GLY A 290 16.00 -19.44 -10.41
N VAL A 291 15.99 -20.68 -10.84
CA VAL A 291 15.20 -21.75 -10.23
C VAL A 291 16.05 -22.94 -9.85
N VAL A 292 15.65 -23.66 -8.81
CA VAL A 292 16.15 -25.01 -8.52
C VAL A 292 15.10 -26.00 -8.99
N ARG A 293 15.48 -26.84 -9.96
CA ARG A 293 14.70 -27.95 -10.51
C ARG A 293 15.37 -29.26 -10.15
N HIS A 294 14.69 -30.09 -9.38
CA HIS A 294 15.29 -31.32 -8.77
C HIS A 294 16.56 -30.97 -7.98
N THR A 295 17.73 -31.14 -8.61
CA THR A 295 19.03 -30.82 -8.01
C THR A 295 19.88 -29.86 -8.84
N GLU A 296 19.30 -29.21 -9.86
CA GLU A 296 20.00 -28.30 -10.75
C GLU A 296 19.56 -26.86 -10.53
N LEU A 297 20.52 -25.96 -10.49
CA LEU A 297 20.26 -24.50 -10.53
C LEU A 297 20.25 -24.05 -11.98
N LEU A 298 19.11 -23.58 -12.44
CA LEU A 298 18.86 -23.17 -13.83
C LEU A 298 18.45 -21.70 -13.86
N HIS A 299 18.69 -21.03 -15.00
CA HIS A 299 18.34 -19.65 -15.24
C HIS A 299 17.49 -19.54 -16.52
N PHE A 300 16.34 -18.87 -16.42
CA PHE A 300 15.43 -18.72 -17.54
C PHE A 300 15.01 -17.26 -17.74
N GLY A 301 15.12 -16.79 -18.98
CA GLY A 301 14.59 -15.49 -19.36
C GLY A 301 13.06 -15.53 -19.50
N ILE A 302 12.39 -14.52 -18.95
CA ILE A 302 10.96 -14.30 -19.08
C ILE A 302 10.68 -12.82 -19.35
N PHE A 303 9.63 -12.51 -20.12
CA PHE A 303 9.18 -11.15 -20.37
C PHE A 303 7.89 -10.87 -19.59
N PRO A 304 7.95 -10.17 -18.46
CA PRO A 304 6.75 -9.79 -17.74
C PRO A 304 5.84 -8.91 -18.61
N LEU A 305 4.54 -9.09 -18.50
CA LEU A 305 3.55 -8.24 -19.14
C LEU A 305 2.95 -7.25 -18.12
N GLU A 306 2.29 -6.20 -18.61
CA GLU A 306 1.41 -5.40 -17.76
C GLU A 306 0.22 -6.26 -17.33
N ARG A 307 -0.06 -6.31 -16.02
CA ARG A 307 -1.26 -6.98 -15.51
C ARG A 307 -2.49 -6.24 -16.03
N MET A 308 -3.15 -6.80 -17.04
CA MET A 308 -4.45 -6.28 -17.45
C MET A 308 -5.45 -6.52 -16.33
N LYS A 309 -6.15 -5.48 -15.88
CA LYS A 309 -7.32 -5.67 -15.01
C LYS A 309 -8.30 -6.51 -15.79
N ASN A 310 -8.45 -7.79 -15.44
CA ASN A 310 -9.58 -8.57 -15.92
C ASN A 310 -10.82 -7.77 -15.55
N GLN A 311 -11.61 -7.43 -16.54
CA GLN A 311 -12.99 -7.04 -16.34
C GLN A 311 -13.68 -8.26 -15.71
N THR A 312 -13.57 -8.38 -14.39
CA THR A 312 -14.23 -9.45 -13.65
C THR A 312 -15.72 -9.24 -13.83
N SER A 313 -16.24 -10.06 -14.78
CA SER A 313 -17.60 -10.66 -14.81
C SER A 313 -18.69 -9.83 -14.11
N LYS A 314 -19.49 -9.23 -14.97
CA LYS A 314 -20.93 -9.18 -14.76
C LYS A 314 -21.42 -10.61 -14.43
N GLN A 315 -21.73 -10.86 -13.18
CA GLN A 315 -22.79 -11.79 -12.77
C GLN A 315 -23.48 -11.25 -11.54
#